data_d39dcd3be290efe3f10256abdfabb786
#
_entry.id   d39dcd3be290efe3f10256abdfabb786
#
_cell.length_a   1.000
_cell.length_b   1.000
_cell.length_c   1.000
_cell.angle_alpha   90.00
_cell.angle_beta   90.00
_cell.angle_gamma   90.00
#
_symmetry.space_group_name_H-M   'P 1'
#
loop_
_entity.id
_entity.type
_entity.pdbx_description
1 polymer ?
#
loop_
_entity_poly.entity_id
_entity_poly.type
_entity_poly.pdbx_seq_one_letter_code
_entity_poly.pdbx_strand_id
1 'polypeptide(L)'
;NSKNEIIEYFIPLSHRVEKDVNEVFEEYWYVPLETRDDALIEELYNIKNIVIYQEDIYIGSGNQLIIWDKYGKIKRYLYKKGEDPQSYFFLGNFTIWPNGDILISSANDITTYSNSFKFIRKWADHENIGYIEAITQFNDSSYIIKNMPIQGQSRYRIINPKSGNLINSYDSIEKANKYISSYTNSFERFEGHILSHGYQGNEILECTMDSTKIRYRINIDNKIPPAGFWAQDGKDYVQIVMEETEKGYIGHIPDYVESKETILLSFKGKRDDLNGIALIDKKDGNARVLENIKFDDNFRWLPKQFFSLDEGWCAMLMYPEDVLKKDKGKIV
;
A
#
# COMPACT_ATOMS: atom_id res chain seq x y z
N ASN A 1 -13.41 -32.98 -2.28
CA ASN A 1 -12.96 -31.84 -3.08
C ASN A 1 -14.02 -30.74 -2.92
N SER A 2 -14.01 -30.00 -1.81
CA SER A 2 -14.72 -28.73 -1.74
C SER A 2 -13.96 -27.76 -2.69
N LYS A 3 -14.56 -27.39 -3.79
CA LYS A 3 -14.14 -26.17 -4.51
C LYS A 3 -14.24 -25.05 -3.48
N ASN A 4 -13.14 -24.48 -3.06
CA ASN A 4 -13.16 -23.24 -2.30
C ASN A 4 -13.86 -22.22 -3.20
N GLU A 5 -15.07 -21.89 -2.88
CA GLU A 5 -15.86 -20.89 -3.59
C GLU A 5 -15.21 -19.54 -3.29
N ILE A 6 -14.79 -18.82 -4.34
CA ILE A 6 -14.17 -17.50 -4.18
C ILE A 6 -15.26 -16.53 -3.74
N ILE A 7 -15.03 -15.86 -2.62
CA ILE A 7 -15.94 -14.84 -2.12
C ILE A 7 -15.80 -13.59 -2.99
N GLU A 8 -16.93 -13.12 -3.53
CA GLU A 8 -17.00 -11.88 -4.30
C GLU A 8 -17.83 -10.85 -3.53
N TYR A 9 -17.26 -9.65 -3.37
CA TYR A 9 -17.95 -8.51 -2.78
C TYR A 9 -18.35 -7.52 -3.86
N PHE A 10 -19.61 -7.09 -3.84
CA PHE A 10 -20.15 -6.09 -4.75
C PHE A 10 -20.26 -4.73 -4.05
N ILE A 11 -19.64 -3.70 -4.62
CA ILE A 11 -19.63 -2.34 -4.10
C ILE A 11 -20.47 -1.44 -5.01
N PRO A 12 -21.68 -1.03 -4.59
CA PRO A 12 -22.51 -0.11 -5.37
C PRO A 12 -21.99 1.33 -5.25
N LEU A 13 -21.76 2.01 -6.37
CA LEU A 13 -21.32 3.41 -6.39
C LEU A 13 -22.44 4.41 -6.08
N SER A 14 -23.69 4.00 -6.26
CA SER A 14 -24.88 4.86 -6.11
C SER A 14 -25.21 5.21 -4.66
N HIS A 15 -24.69 4.48 -3.68
CA HIS A 15 -24.97 4.67 -2.26
C HIS A 15 -23.72 5.13 -1.52
N ARG A 16 -23.55 6.44 -1.43
CA ARG A 16 -22.54 7.05 -0.57
C ARG A 16 -23.16 7.37 0.78
N VAL A 17 -22.47 7.02 1.84
CA VAL A 17 -22.97 7.19 3.22
C VAL A 17 -21.94 7.93 4.08
N GLU A 18 -22.44 8.80 4.96
CA GLU A 18 -21.67 9.28 6.10
C GLU A 18 -21.72 8.21 7.20
N LYS A 19 -20.60 7.93 7.83
CA LYS A 19 -20.49 7.01 8.95
C LYS A 19 -19.85 7.71 10.13
N ASP A 20 -20.34 7.42 11.33
CA ASP A 20 -19.65 7.79 12.56
C ASP A 20 -18.31 7.05 12.63
N VAL A 21 -17.28 7.68 13.19
CA VAL A 21 -15.94 7.09 13.31
C VAL A 21 -15.97 5.75 14.03
N ASN A 22 -16.82 5.60 15.04
CA ASN A 22 -16.98 4.36 15.80
C ASN A 22 -17.75 3.25 15.03
N GLU A 23 -18.36 3.58 13.89
CA GLU A 23 -18.94 2.58 12.97
C GLU A 23 -17.90 2.07 11.95
N VAL A 24 -16.76 2.76 11.81
CA VAL A 24 -15.69 2.42 10.88
C VAL A 24 -14.49 1.80 11.62
N PHE A 25 -14.17 2.33 12.79
CA PHE A 25 -13.02 1.90 13.60
C PHE A 25 -13.47 1.57 15.03
N GLU A 26 -12.97 0.45 15.57
CA GLU A 26 -13.18 0.10 16.97
C GLU A 26 -12.42 1.05 17.90
N GLU A 27 -11.21 1.44 17.51
CA GLU A 27 -10.34 2.36 18.24
C GLU A 27 -9.63 3.30 17.27
N TYR A 28 -9.39 4.52 17.68
CA TYR A 28 -8.56 5.47 16.93
C TYR A 28 -7.89 6.46 17.87
N TRP A 29 -6.75 6.97 17.47
CA TRP A 29 -6.07 8.05 18.16
C TRP A 29 -5.32 8.95 17.18
N TYR A 30 -5.05 10.18 17.62
CA TYR A 30 -4.29 11.16 16.85
C TYR A 30 -2.88 11.28 17.41
N VAL A 31 -1.90 11.28 16.51
CA VAL A 31 -0.50 11.55 16.85
C VAL A 31 -0.06 12.78 16.07
N PRO A 32 0.07 13.96 16.72
CA PRO A 32 0.60 15.16 16.09
C PRO A 32 2.09 14.97 15.83
N LEU A 33 2.46 14.89 14.54
CA LEU A 33 3.87 14.68 14.18
C LEU A 33 4.64 15.99 14.23
N GLU A 34 5.74 16.00 15.01
CA GLU A 34 6.71 17.09 15.02
C GLU A 34 7.31 17.27 13.62
N THR A 35 7.46 18.54 13.21
CA THR A 35 8.14 18.92 11.98
C THR A 35 9.37 19.76 12.31
N ARG A 36 10.49 19.52 11.61
CA ARG A 36 11.73 20.26 11.74
C ARG A 36 12.31 20.52 10.36
N ASP A 37 13.02 21.61 10.18
CA ASP A 37 13.59 22.01 8.86
C ASP A 37 14.54 20.94 8.28
N ASP A 38 15.20 20.15 9.13
CA ASP A 38 16.11 19.07 8.75
C ASP A 38 15.43 17.69 8.58
N ALA A 39 14.14 17.59 8.93
CA ALA A 39 13.38 16.35 8.88
C ALA A 39 11.90 16.63 8.49
N LEU A 40 11.73 17.24 7.33
CA LEU A 40 10.42 17.50 6.75
C LEU A 40 9.97 16.30 5.92
N ILE A 41 8.69 16.03 5.94
CA ILE A 41 8.06 15.20 4.92
C ILE A 41 8.04 16.04 3.64
N GLU A 42 8.99 15.79 2.73
CA GLU A 42 9.22 16.61 1.53
C GLU A 42 8.01 16.65 0.62
N GLU A 43 7.33 15.52 0.47
CA GLU A 43 6.17 15.38 -0.41
C GLU A 43 5.11 14.50 0.26
N LEU A 44 4.08 15.14 0.78
CA LEU A 44 2.95 14.44 1.41
C LEU A 44 2.27 13.42 0.47
N TYR A 45 2.31 13.67 -0.84
CA TYR A 45 1.77 12.76 -1.85
C TYR A 45 2.72 11.61 -2.20
N ASN A 46 3.94 11.62 -1.66
CA ASN A 46 4.99 10.64 -2.00
C ASN A 46 5.39 9.78 -0.80
N ILE A 47 4.46 9.57 0.13
CA ILE A 47 4.67 8.64 1.23
C ILE A 47 4.66 7.23 0.67
N LYS A 48 5.74 6.51 0.96
CA LYS A 48 5.98 5.17 0.42
C LYS A 48 5.41 4.07 1.31
N ASN A 49 5.54 4.25 2.60
CA ASN A 49 5.01 3.33 3.60
C ASN A 49 4.99 3.98 4.97
N ILE A 50 4.15 3.47 5.86
CA ILE A 50 4.14 3.75 7.29
C ILE A 50 4.24 2.41 8.01
N VAL A 51 5.17 2.32 8.96
CA VAL A 51 5.37 1.13 9.77
C VAL A 51 5.44 1.54 11.25
N ILE A 52 4.77 0.81 12.11
CA ILE A 52 4.93 0.94 13.56
C ILE A 52 5.78 -0.23 14.04
N TYR A 53 6.89 0.08 14.71
CA TYR A 53 7.76 -0.92 15.27
C TYR A 53 8.22 -0.47 16.68
N GLN A 54 7.95 -1.31 17.71
CA GLN A 54 8.25 -1.02 19.11
C GLN A 54 7.75 0.37 19.56
N GLU A 55 6.50 0.69 19.21
CA GLU A 55 5.83 1.97 19.46
C GLU A 55 6.40 3.19 18.68
N ASP A 56 7.47 3.02 17.92
CA ASP A 56 8.01 4.08 17.07
C ASP A 56 7.29 4.08 15.71
N ILE A 57 7.05 5.28 15.16
CA ILE A 57 6.39 5.50 13.87
C ILE A 57 7.46 5.79 12.83
N TYR A 58 7.54 4.93 11.83
CA TYR A 58 8.47 5.05 10.69
C TYR A 58 7.68 5.49 9.47
N ILE A 59 8.06 6.60 8.86
CA ILE A 59 7.43 7.09 7.63
C ILE A 59 8.50 7.31 6.57
N GLY A 60 8.36 6.60 5.43
CA GLY A 60 9.16 6.83 4.23
C GLY A 60 8.47 7.85 3.33
N SER A 61 9.14 8.98 3.06
CA SER A 61 8.64 10.03 2.18
C SER A 61 9.74 10.55 1.26
N GLY A 62 9.47 10.64 -0.02
CA GLY A 62 10.48 11.03 -0.99
C GLY A 62 11.71 10.11 -0.91
N ASN A 63 12.84 10.65 -0.45
CA ASN A 63 14.08 9.90 -0.24
C ASN A 63 14.50 9.86 1.24
N GLN A 64 13.59 10.14 2.15
CA GLN A 64 13.83 10.15 3.59
C GLN A 64 13.04 9.06 4.29
N LEU A 65 13.63 8.49 5.33
CA LEU A 65 12.94 7.70 6.34
C LEU A 65 13.04 8.45 7.66
N ILE A 66 11.92 8.90 8.20
CA ILE A 66 11.86 9.64 9.45
C ILE A 66 11.21 8.76 10.50
N ILE A 67 11.73 8.82 11.73
CA ILE A 67 11.25 8.04 12.87
C ILE A 67 10.79 8.99 13.97
N TRP A 68 9.54 8.84 14.38
CA TRP A 68 8.95 9.49 15.53
C TRP A 68 8.73 8.48 16.65
N ASP A 69 8.71 8.96 17.88
CA ASP A 69 8.17 8.17 18.98
C ASP A 69 6.62 8.14 18.91
N LYS A 70 6.00 7.37 19.79
CA LYS A 70 4.54 7.25 19.88
C LYS A 70 3.80 8.55 20.20
N TYR A 71 4.50 9.59 20.64
CA TYR A 71 3.95 10.92 20.91
C TYR A 71 4.17 11.89 19.75
N GLY A 72 4.77 11.40 18.64
CA GLY A 72 5.04 12.20 17.45
C GLY A 72 6.29 13.08 17.55
N LYS A 73 7.21 12.82 18.50
CA LYS A 73 8.49 13.53 18.57
C LYS A 73 9.51 12.87 17.68
N ILE A 74 10.22 13.65 16.86
CA ILE A 74 11.27 13.13 15.98
C ILE A 74 12.41 12.55 16.82
N LYS A 75 12.68 11.28 16.64
CA LYS A 75 13.84 10.58 17.21
C LYS A 75 15.06 10.70 16.32
N ARG A 76 14.87 10.46 15.02
CA ARG A 76 15.96 10.46 14.02
C ARG A 76 15.39 10.37 12.61
N TYR A 77 16.24 10.63 11.64
CA TYR A 77 15.93 10.44 10.23
C TYR A 77 17.12 9.85 9.46
N LEU A 78 16.83 9.17 8.38
CA LEU A 78 17.81 8.63 7.44
C LEU A 78 17.60 9.29 6.07
N TYR A 79 18.64 9.96 5.60
CA TYR A 79 18.74 10.43 4.22
C TYR A 79 20.08 9.94 3.66
N LYS A 80 20.04 8.87 2.86
CA LYS A 80 21.22 8.21 2.29
C LYS A 80 21.07 7.99 0.79
N LYS A 81 20.43 8.95 0.11
CA LYS A 81 20.36 8.93 -1.35
C LYS A 81 21.74 9.17 -1.93
N GLY A 82 22.17 8.28 -2.83
CA GLY A 82 23.47 8.41 -3.48
C GLY A 82 23.80 7.19 -4.35
N GLU A 83 24.97 7.22 -4.98
CA GLU A 83 25.47 6.14 -5.84
C GLU A 83 26.56 5.30 -5.16
N ASP A 84 26.98 5.66 -3.94
CA ASP A 84 27.97 4.88 -3.22
C ASP A 84 27.39 3.53 -2.73
N PRO A 85 28.22 2.52 -2.45
CA PRO A 85 27.76 1.19 -2.08
C PRO A 85 26.90 1.11 -0.80
N GLN A 86 26.97 2.15 0.04
CA GLN A 86 26.20 2.23 1.29
C GLN A 86 24.92 3.04 1.17
N SER A 87 24.66 3.62 -0.01
CA SER A 87 23.51 4.47 -0.30
C SER A 87 22.47 3.73 -1.12
N TYR A 88 21.21 4.17 -1.01
CA TYR A 88 20.15 3.79 -1.94
C TYR A 88 20.01 4.86 -3.02
N PHE A 89 19.63 4.45 -4.23
CA PHE A 89 19.41 5.39 -5.34
C PHE A 89 18.16 6.25 -5.12
N PHE A 90 17.08 5.65 -4.66
CA PHE A 90 15.89 6.32 -4.14
C PHE A 90 15.21 5.40 -3.10
N LEU A 91 14.39 5.97 -2.24
CA LEU A 91 13.56 5.19 -1.32
C LEU A 91 12.30 4.75 -2.08
N GLY A 92 12.25 3.49 -2.50
CA GLY A 92 11.10 2.90 -3.19
C GLY A 92 10.02 2.44 -2.23
N ASN A 93 10.37 1.50 -1.38
CA ASN A 93 9.54 0.99 -0.28
C ASN A 93 10.48 0.57 0.86
N PHE A 94 9.95 0.34 2.04
CA PHE A 94 10.75 -0.16 3.16
C PHE A 94 9.94 -1.08 4.08
N THR A 95 10.66 -1.89 4.84
CA THR A 95 10.08 -2.70 5.92
C THR A 95 11.07 -2.79 7.08
N ILE A 96 10.57 -3.16 8.26
CA ILE A 96 11.37 -3.33 9.47
C ILE A 96 11.41 -4.82 9.81
N TRP A 97 12.61 -5.33 10.03
CA TRP A 97 12.82 -6.72 10.45
C TRP A 97 12.59 -6.87 11.97
N PRO A 98 12.23 -8.06 12.49
CA PRO A 98 11.99 -8.25 13.92
C PRO A 98 13.12 -7.85 14.86
N ASN A 99 14.37 -7.84 14.37
CA ASN A 99 15.54 -7.35 15.13
C ASN A 99 15.74 -5.82 15.03
N GLY A 100 14.84 -5.11 14.32
CA GLY A 100 14.90 -3.67 14.10
C GLY A 100 15.72 -3.24 12.89
N ASP A 101 16.29 -4.16 12.10
CA ASP A 101 16.97 -3.81 10.88
C ASP A 101 15.97 -3.26 9.85
N ILE A 102 16.39 -2.23 9.14
CA ILE A 102 15.59 -1.49 8.17
C ILE A 102 16.02 -1.91 6.77
N LEU A 103 15.08 -2.41 6.00
CA LEU A 103 15.29 -2.76 4.60
C LEU A 103 14.65 -1.71 3.72
N ILE A 104 15.43 -1.12 2.85
CA ILE A 104 14.99 -0.14 1.86
C ILE A 104 15.15 -0.74 0.47
N SER A 105 14.06 -0.83 -0.27
CA SER A 105 14.09 -1.17 -1.69
C SER A 105 14.34 0.07 -2.55
N SER A 106 15.11 -0.10 -3.59
CA SER A 106 15.45 0.96 -4.54
C SER A 106 15.58 0.34 -5.92
N ALA A 107 14.63 0.58 -6.80
CA ALA A 107 14.57 -0.08 -8.10
C ALA A 107 14.71 -1.62 -7.99
N ASN A 108 15.89 -2.13 -8.26
CA ASN A 108 16.24 -3.54 -8.25
C ASN A 108 17.26 -3.92 -7.18
N ASP A 109 17.46 -3.09 -6.19
CA ASP A 109 18.33 -3.40 -5.06
C ASP A 109 17.62 -3.24 -3.71
N ILE A 110 18.17 -3.87 -2.69
CA ILE A 110 17.73 -3.77 -1.30
C ILE A 110 18.93 -3.42 -0.44
N THR A 111 18.84 -2.28 0.22
CA THR A 111 19.85 -1.81 1.17
C THR A 111 19.35 -2.02 2.59
N THR A 112 20.17 -2.65 3.43
CA THR A 112 19.85 -2.92 4.83
C THR A 112 20.68 -2.02 5.74
N TYR A 113 19.99 -1.37 6.67
CA TYR A 113 20.57 -0.60 7.76
C TYR A 113 20.15 -1.19 9.09
N SER A 114 21.01 -1.07 10.10
CA SER A 114 20.61 -1.36 11.47
C SER A 114 19.60 -0.32 11.96
N ASN A 115 18.94 -0.63 13.07
CA ASN A 115 18.08 0.33 13.78
C ASN A 115 18.79 1.66 14.10
N SER A 116 20.12 1.70 14.22
CA SER A 116 20.91 2.92 14.43
C SER A 116 21.41 3.58 13.13
N PHE A 117 20.84 3.19 11.97
CA PHE A 117 21.17 3.68 10.62
C PHE A 117 22.62 3.39 10.16
N LYS A 118 23.28 2.40 10.77
CA LYS A 118 24.55 1.89 10.24
C LYS A 118 24.27 0.95 9.08
N PHE A 119 24.98 1.15 7.99
CA PHE A 119 24.93 0.26 6.83
C PHE A 119 25.33 -1.17 7.25
N ILE A 120 24.54 -2.14 6.84
CA ILE A 120 24.82 -3.56 7.05
C ILE A 120 25.24 -4.21 5.76
N ARG A 121 24.40 -4.08 4.71
CA ARG A 121 24.64 -4.69 3.40
C ARG A 121 23.74 -4.10 2.33
N LYS A 122 24.11 -4.35 1.08
CA LYS A 122 23.30 -4.07 -0.10
C LYS A 122 23.26 -5.30 -0.99
N TRP A 123 22.08 -5.67 -1.43
CA TRP A 123 21.89 -6.70 -2.44
C TRP A 123 21.47 -6.00 -3.74
N ALA A 124 22.31 -6.15 -4.76
CA ALA A 124 22.02 -5.71 -6.10
C ALA A 124 22.15 -6.93 -7.01
N ASP A 125 21.03 -7.60 -7.26
CA ASP A 125 20.98 -8.70 -8.19
C ASP A 125 20.05 -8.33 -9.34
N HIS A 126 20.63 -7.69 -10.34
CA HIS A 126 19.92 -7.15 -11.49
C HIS A 126 19.18 -8.21 -12.29
N GLU A 127 19.63 -9.48 -12.25
CA GLU A 127 19.02 -10.57 -13.02
C GLU A 127 17.85 -11.21 -12.26
N ASN A 128 17.90 -11.21 -10.94
CA ASN A 128 16.96 -11.99 -10.13
C ASN A 128 15.95 -11.16 -9.32
N ILE A 129 16.24 -9.90 -8.98
CA ILE A 129 15.33 -9.13 -8.12
C ILE A 129 14.25 -8.40 -8.93
N GLY A 130 14.55 -7.89 -10.12
CA GLY A 130 13.62 -7.10 -10.90
C GLY A 130 13.30 -5.74 -10.24
N TYR A 131 12.35 -4.99 -10.80
CA TYR A 131 11.90 -3.73 -10.20
C TYR A 131 10.95 -3.99 -9.05
N ILE A 132 11.35 -3.62 -7.84
CA ILE A 132 10.61 -3.85 -6.61
C ILE A 132 9.48 -2.82 -6.48
N GLU A 133 8.24 -3.29 -6.41
CA GLU A 133 7.06 -2.49 -6.08
C GLU A 133 6.84 -2.45 -4.57
N ALA A 134 6.93 -3.61 -3.91
CA ALA A 134 6.77 -3.73 -2.48
C ALA A 134 7.64 -4.84 -1.90
N ILE A 135 7.95 -4.70 -0.62
CA ILE A 135 8.69 -5.68 0.17
C ILE A 135 8.07 -5.77 1.55
N THR A 136 7.91 -6.99 2.06
CA THR A 136 7.55 -7.22 3.46
C THR A 136 8.21 -8.49 3.99
N GLN A 137 8.23 -8.66 5.30
CA GLN A 137 8.63 -9.91 5.91
C GLN A 137 7.61 -11.01 5.53
N PHE A 138 8.07 -12.15 5.04
CA PHE A 138 7.20 -13.30 4.81
C PHE A 138 7.08 -14.17 6.07
N ASN A 139 8.21 -14.51 6.66
CA ASN A 139 8.34 -15.22 7.93
C ASN A 139 9.69 -14.87 8.58
N ASP A 140 10.05 -15.53 9.69
CA ASP A 140 11.29 -15.27 10.43
C ASP A 140 12.58 -15.50 9.63
N SER A 141 12.49 -16.15 8.47
CA SER A 141 13.66 -16.54 7.65
C SER A 141 13.59 -16.04 6.22
N SER A 142 12.55 -15.30 5.83
CA SER A 142 12.42 -14.84 4.44
C SER A 142 11.61 -13.55 4.28
N TYR A 143 11.89 -12.83 3.18
CA TYR A 143 11.07 -11.72 2.67
C TYR A 143 10.28 -12.18 1.48
N ILE A 144 9.15 -11.53 1.27
CA ILE A 144 8.46 -11.53 -0.01
C ILE A 144 8.64 -10.18 -0.69
N ILE A 145 8.95 -10.23 -1.97
CA ILE A 145 9.03 -9.07 -2.85
C ILE A 145 7.94 -9.20 -3.89
N LYS A 146 7.24 -8.11 -4.15
CA LYS A 146 6.38 -7.95 -5.29
C LYS A 146 7.07 -7.07 -6.32
N ASN A 147 7.24 -7.59 -7.52
CA ASN A 147 7.86 -6.88 -8.63
C ASN A 147 6.82 -6.13 -9.46
N MET A 148 7.27 -5.07 -10.12
CA MET A 148 6.50 -4.46 -11.21
C MET A 148 6.24 -5.50 -12.31
N PRO A 149 5.12 -5.41 -13.04
CA PRO A 149 4.74 -6.39 -14.05
C PRO A 149 5.57 -6.24 -15.34
N ILE A 150 6.83 -6.66 -15.27
CA ILE A 150 7.76 -6.68 -16.42
C ILE A 150 7.69 -8.07 -17.05
N GLN A 151 7.52 -8.11 -18.38
CA GLN A 151 7.43 -9.36 -19.13
C GLN A 151 8.67 -10.25 -18.91
N GLY A 152 8.43 -11.53 -18.70
CA GLY A 152 9.46 -12.55 -18.47
C GLY A 152 9.97 -12.59 -17.02
N GLN A 153 9.46 -11.73 -16.13
CA GLN A 153 9.80 -11.77 -14.72
C GLN A 153 8.69 -12.42 -13.88
N SER A 154 9.06 -12.92 -12.70
CA SER A 154 8.09 -13.39 -11.71
C SER A 154 7.52 -12.22 -10.92
N ARG A 155 6.21 -12.23 -10.68
CA ARG A 155 5.53 -11.20 -9.89
C ARG A 155 5.96 -11.21 -8.44
N TYR A 156 6.12 -12.40 -7.86
CA TYR A 156 6.51 -12.59 -6.47
C TYR A 156 7.82 -13.36 -6.37
N ARG A 157 8.63 -12.96 -5.39
CA ARG A 157 9.91 -13.60 -5.09
C ARG A 157 10.09 -13.72 -3.59
N ILE A 158 10.55 -14.87 -3.15
CA ILE A 158 10.90 -15.13 -1.75
C ILE A 158 12.43 -15.14 -1.64
N ILE A 159 12.96 -14.31 -0.77
CA ILE A 159 14.40 -14.06 -0.63
C ILE A 159 14.85 -14.36 0.80
N ASN A 160 16.01 -14.99 0.92
CA ASN A 160 16.66 -15.19 2.22
C ASN A 160 17.26 -13.85 2.72
N PRO A 161 16.91 -13.40 3.94
CA PRO A 161 17.36 -12.13 4.48
C PRO A 161 18.87 -12.06 4.78
N LYS A 162 19.51 -13.19 5.02
CA LYS A 162 20.94 -13.24 5.39
C LYS A 162 21.84 -13.28 4.17
N SER A 163 21.49 -14.05 3.17
CA SER A 163 22.33 -14.25 1.98
C SER A 163 21.91 -13.40 0.77
N GLY A 164 20.67 -12.91 0.73
CA GLY A 164 20.08 -12.29 -0.45
C GLY A 164 19.66 -13.30 -1.53
N ASN A 165 19.88 -14.60 -1.30
CA ASN A 165 19.59 -15.62 -2.28
C ASN A 165 18.08 -15.78 -2.50
N LEU A 166 17.70 -15.97 -3.76
CA LEU A 166 16.36 -16.35 -4.15
C LEU A 166 16.04 -17.74 -3.58
N ILE A 167 14.94 -17.85 -2.82
CA ILE A 167 14.41 -19.10 -2.32
C ILE A 167 13.41 -19.67 -3.33
N ASN A 168 12.47 -18.82 -3.77
CA ASN A 168 11.47 -19.19 -4.77
C ASN A 168 10.96 -17.96 -5.53
N SER A 169 10.35 -18.20 -6.69
CA SER A 169 9.67 -17.19 -7.49
C SER A 169 8.49 -17.80 -8.25
N TYR A 170 7.40 -17.05 -8.36
CA TYR A 170 6.17 -17.54 -8.97
C TYR A 170 5.35 -16.40 -9.60
N ASP A 171 4.23 -16.76 -10.24
CA ASP A 171 3.36 -15.88 -11.01
C ASP A 171 4.13 -15.15 -12.12
N SER A 172 4.60 -15.94 -13.10
CA SER A 172 5.31 -15.42 -14.26
C SER A 172 4.47 -14.44 -15.06
N ILE A 173 5.06 -13.31 -15.40
CA ILE A 173 4.42 -12.25 -16.16
C ILE A 173 4.62 -12.53 -17.65
N GLU A 174 3.58 -13.07 -18.29
CA GLU A 174 3.63 -13.39 -19.73
C GLU A 174 3.58 -12.13 -20.60
N LYS A 175 2.79 -11.14 -20.20
CA LYS A 175 2.67 -9.84 -20.88
C LYS A 175 2.86 -8.70 -19.88
N ALA A 176 3.76 -7.78 -20.20
CA ALA A 176 3.95 -6.58 -19.40
C ALA A 176 2.72 -5.67 -19.49
N ASN A 177 2.30 -5.15 -18.35
CA ASN A 177 1.33 -4.07 -18.33
C ASN A 177 1.99 -2.79 -18.86
N LYS A 178 1.34 -2.12 -19.79
CA LYS A 178 1.83 -0.85 -20.36
C LYS A 178 1.63 0.33 -19.42
N TYR A 179 0.79 0.14 -18.41
CA TYR A 179 0.55 1.10 -17.36
C TYR A 179 1.36 0.70 -16.13
N ILE A 180 2.45 1.40 -15.89
CA ILE A 180 3.25 1.22 -14.68
C ILE A 180 2.99 2.42 -13.78
N SER A 181 2.30 2.21 -12.69
CA SER A 181 2.19 3.19 -11.64
C SER A 181 2.72 2.58 -10.35
N SER A 182 3.75 3.18 -9.82
CA SER A 182 4.30 2.80 -8.52
C SER A 182 3.44 3.43 -7.43
N TYR A 183 2.51 2.69 -6.88
CA TYR A 183 1.80 3.13 -5.68
C TYR A 183 1.97 2.14 -4.55
N THR A 184 2.33 2.70 -3.42
CA THR A 184 2.12 2.34 -2.03
C THR A 184 1.98 0.86 -1.66
N ASN A 185 2.04 0.63 -0.41
CA ASN A 185 1.98 -0.63 0.29
C ASN A 185 1.03 -1.63 -0.36
N SER A 186 1.58 -2.60 -1.08
CA SER A 186 0.78 -3.62 -1.76
C SER A 186 0.74 -4.95 -1.01
N PHE A 187 1.23 -4.96 0.23
CA PHE A 187 1.11 -6.08 1.14
C PHE A 187 0.43 -5.67 2.43
N GLU A 188 -0.34 -6.58 2.97
CA GLU A 188 -0.94 -6.52 4.28
C GLU A 188 -0.74 -7.86 4.99
N ARG A 189 -0.67 -7.83 6.30
CA ARG A 189 -0.67 -9.04 7.12
C ARG A 189 -1.97 -9.08 7.92
N PHE A 190 -2.68 -10.19 7.81
CA PHE A 190 -3.89 -10.43 8.57
C PHE A 190 -3.98 -11.90 8.98
N GLU A 191 -4.15 -12.18 10.27
CA GLU A 191 -4.22 -13.53 10.86
C GLU A 191 -3.07 -14.44 10.41
N GLY A 192 -1.85 -13.87 10.30
CA GLY A 192 -0.66 -14.59 9.87
C GLY A 192 -0.54 -14.83 8.35
N HIS A 193 -1.53 -14.43 7.56
CA HIS A 193 -1.49 -14.47 6.10
C HIS A 193 -0.87 -13.20 5.53
N ILE A 194 -0.10 -13.34 4.46
CA ILE A 194 0.37 -12.20 3.66
C ILE A 194 -0.60 -11.99 2.52
N LEU A 195 -1.25 -10.85 2.51
CA LEU A 195 -2.17 -10.46 1.46
C LEU A 195 -1.51 -9.49 0.50
N SER A 196 -1.80 -9.63 -0.78
CA SER A 196 -1.36 -8.72 -1.82
C SER A 196 -2.56 -8.24 -2.60
N HIS A 197 -2.69 -6.93 -2.73
CA HIS A 197 -3.69 -6.32 -3.61
C HIS A 197 -3.00 -5.68 -4.82
N GLY A 198 -3.70 -5.66 -5.94
CA GLY A 198 -3.15 -5.14 -7.19
C GLY A 198 -3.48 -3.67 -7.37
N TYR A 199 -2.50 -2.86 -7.75
CA TYR A 199 -2.80 -1.56 -8.33
C TYR A 199 -3.71 -1.71 -9.56
N GLN A 200 -3.54 -2.80 -10.30
CA GLN A 200 -4.33 -3.16 -11.46
C GLN A 200 -5.00 -4.51 -11.21
N GLY A 201 -6.29 -4.46 -10.97
CA GLY A 201 -7.06 -5.66 -10.71
C GLY A 201 -8.05 -5.48 -9.56
N ASN A 202 -8.88 -6.46 -9.44
CA ASN A 202 -9.96 -6.51 -8.46
C ASN A 202 -9.84 -7.72 -7.53
N GLU A 203 -8.67 -8.34 -7.51
CA GLU A 203 -8.44 -9.53 -6.68
C GLU A 203 -7.53 -9.19 -5.51
N ILE A 204 -7.92 -9.67 -4.34
CA ILE A 204 -7.08 -9.72 -3.15
C ILE A 204 -6.51 -11.13 -3.09
N LEU A 205 -5.18 -11.22 -3.10
CA LEU A 205 -4.45 -12.47 -3.19
C LEU A 205 -3.82 -12.81 -1.84
N GLU A 206 -3.90 -14.05 -1.43
CA GLU A 206 -3.10 -14.61 -0.35
C GLU A 206 -1.82 -15.19 -0.92
N CYS A 207 -0.67 -14.70 -0.45
CA CYS A 207 0.65 -15.16 -0.87
C CYS A 207 1.11 -16.34 -0.02
N THR A 208 1.56 -17.41 -0.67
CA THR A 208 2.19 -18.58 -0.04
C THR A 208 3.67 -18.64 -0.43
N MET A 209 4.38 -19.68 -0.02
CA MET A 209 5.79 -19.87 -0.38
C MET A 209 6.02 -20.14 -1.87
N ASP A 210 5.01 -20.60 -2.59
CA ASP A 210 5.14 -21.10 -3.95
C ASP A 210 4.05 -20.62 -4.93
N SER A 211 3.05 -19.93 -4.46
CA SER A 211 1.91 -19.51 -5.28
C SER A 211 1.12 -18.37 -4.63
N THR A 212 0.19 -17.81 -5.39
CA THR A 212 -0.90 -17.01 -4.84
C THR A 212 -2.24 -17.76 -4.91
N LYS A 213 -3.15 -17.38 -4.00
CA LYS A 213 -4.55 -17.82 -4.02
C LYS A 213 -5.45 -16.62 -3.98
N ILE A 214 -6.53 -16.64 -4.75
CA ILE A 214 -7.54 -15.58 -4.67
C ILE A 214 -8.28 -15.74 -3.34
N ARG A 215 -8.19 -14.71 -2.50
CA ARG A 215 -8.93 -14.60 -1.24
C ARG A 215 -10.30 -13.98 -1.48
N TYR A 216 -10.32 -12.85 -2.19
CA TYR A 216 -11.56 -12.12 -2.54
C TYR A 216 -11.51 -11.59 -3.95
N ARG A 217 -12.69 -11.46 -4.58
CA ARG A 217 -12.92 -10.60 -5.74
C ARG A 217 -13.74 -9.39 -5.34
N ILE A 218 -13.33 -8.24 -5.80
CA ILE A 218 -14.01 -6.97 -5.53
C ILE A 218 -14.64 -6.49 -6.85
N ASN A 219 -15.95 -6.46 -6.88
CA ASN A 219 -16.71 -5.97 -8.02
C ASN A 219 -17.25 -4.56 -7.68
N ILE A 220 -16.73 -3.54 -8.32
CA ILE A 220 -17.14 -2.16 -8.08
C ILE A 220 -18.11 -1.76 -9.18
N ASP A 221 -19.41 -1.87 -8.92
CA ASP A 221 -20.52 -1.44 -9.77
C ASP A 221 -20.41 -1.95 -11.24
N ASN A 222 -19.85 -3.15 -11.42
CA ASN A 222 -19.54 -3.75 -12.73
C ASN A 222 -18.61 -2.91 -13.61
N LYS A 223 -17.77 -2.05 -13.00
CA LYS A 223 -16.83 -1.17 -13.70
C LYS A 223 -15.39 -1.66 -13.70
N ILE A 224 -15.20 -2.95 -13.44
CA ILE A 224 -13.87 -3.57 -13.47
C ILE A 224 -13.46 -3.79 -14.92
N PRO A 225 -12.24 -3.39 -15.34
CA PRO A 225 -11.76 -3.66 -16.68
C PRO A 225 -11.65 -5.17 -16.94
N PRO A 226 -11.88 -5.60 -18.18
CA PRO A 226 -11.74 -7.02 -18.54
C PRO A 226 -10.29 -7.50 -18.38
N ALA A 227 -10.11 -8.80 -18.18
CA ALA A 227 -8.79 -9.41 -18.07
C ALA A 227 -7.90 -9.04 -19.28
N GLY A 228 -6.65 -8.70 -19.03
CA GLY A 228 -5.69 -8.28 -20.06
C GLY A 228 -5.86 -6.85 -20.57
N PHE A 229 -6.81 -6.08 -20.03
CA PHE A 229 -7.04 -4.69 -20.45
C PHE A 229 -5.76 -3.84 -20.45
N TRP A 230 -4.90 -4.01 -19.45
CA TRP A 230 -3.66 -3.25 -19.29
C TRP A 230 -2.49 -3.72 -20.19
N ALA A 231 -2.65 -4.87 -20.83
CA ALA A 231 -1.62 -5.52 -21.65
C ALA A 231 -2.07 -5.71 -23.10
N GLN A 232 -2.96 -4.84 -23.61
CA GLN A 232 -3.51 -4.93 -24.97
C GLN A 232 -2.42 -4.74 -26.02
N ASP A 233 -2.34 -5.69 -26.96
CA ASP A 233 -1.43 -5.57 -28.10
C ASP A 233 -1.88 -4.43 -29.06
N GLY A 234 -0.91 -3.73 -29.62
CA GLY A 234 -1.15 -2.64 -30.58
C GLY A 234 -1.59 -1.30 -29.99
N LYS A 235 -1.82 -1.21 -28.68
CA LYS A 235 -2.13 0.05 -28.00
C LYS A 235 -0.94 0.53 -27.17
N ASP A 236 -0.74 1.84 -27.12
CA ASP A 236 0.18 2.48 -26.19
C ASP A 236 -0.51 2.85 -24.87
N TYR A 237 0.26 3.38 -23.94
CA TYR A 237 -0.22 3.85 -22.63
C TYR A 237 -1.37 4.86 -22.74
N VAL A 238 -1.23 5.85 -23.64
CA VAL A 238 -2.22 6.94 -23.77
C VAL A 238 -3.56 6.40 -24.25
N GLN A 239 -3.53 5.50 -25.23
CA GLN A 239 -4.73 4.86 -25.77
C GLN A 239 -5.46 4.03 -24.73
N ILE A 240 -4.71 3.30 -23.87
CA ILE A 240 -5.31 2.51 -22.78
C ILE A 240 -5.96 3.42 -21.74
N VAL A 241 -5.29 4.52 -21.35
CA VAL A 241 -5.83 5.50 -20.40
C VAL A 241 -7.08 6.21 -20.97
N MET A 242 -7.08 6.55 -22.23
CA MET A 242 -8.26 7.13 -22.90
C MET A 242 -9.44 6.17 -22.87
N GLU A 243 -9.22 4.90 -23.21
CA GLU A 243 -10.27 3.88 -23.17
C GLU A 243 -10.77 3.61 -21.74
N GLU A 244 -9.87 3.54 -20.74
CA GLU A 244 -10.26 3.44 -19.33
C GLU A 244 -11.21 4.57 -18.93
N THR A 245 -10.86 5.80 -19.33
CA THR A 245 -11.64 7.00 -19.03
C THR A 245 -13.00 6.97 -19.73
N GLU A 246 -13.03 6.64 -21.02
CA GLU A 246 -14.25 6.57 -21.83
C GLU A 246 -15.21 5.50 -21.32
N LYS A 247 -14.70 4.32 -21.02
CA LYS A 247 -15.49 3.19 -20.49
C LYS A 247 -15.90 3.39 -19.03
N GLY A 248 -15.26 4.32 -18.32
CA GLY A 248 -15.50 4.55 -16.90
C GLY A 248 -15.08 3.36 -16.04
N TYR A 249 -13.97 2.72 -16.38
CA TYR A 249 -13.46 1.61 -15.61
C TYR A 249 -12.81 2.07 -14.29
N ILE A 250 -12.89 1.20 -13.30
CA ILE A 250 -12.19 1.30 -12.01
C ILE A 250 -11.22 0.14 -11.94
N GLY A 251 -9.95 0.43 -12.25
CA GLY A 251 -8.93 -0.61 -12.39
C GLY A 251 -7.96 -0.72 -11.22
N HIS A 252 -8.16 0.08 -10.17
CA HIS A 252 -7.15 0.22 -9.12
C HIS A 252 -7.77 0.13 -7.73
N ILE A 253 -7.20 -0.72 -6.88
CA ILE A 253 -7.42 -0.79 -5.44
C ILE A 253 -6.07 -0.45 -4.78
N PRO A 254 -5.77 0.84 -4.56
CA PRO A 254 -4.46 1.26 -4.05
C PRO A 254 -4.26 0.93 -2.58
N ASP A 255 -5.30 0.98 -1.77
CA ASP A 255 -5.22 0.75 -0.34
C ASP A 255 -6.23 -0.32 0.08
N TYR A 256 -5.83 -1.18 0.99
CA TYR A 256 -6.64 -2.29 1.50
C TYR A 256 -6.24 -2.59 2.94
N VAL A 257 -7.23 -2.77 3.80
CA VAL A 257 -7.06 -3.19 5.20
C VAL A 257 -8.17 -4.16 5.55
N GLU A 258 -7.81 -5.29 6.13
CA GLU A 258 -8.74 -6.33 6.56
C GLU A 258 -8.72 -6.48 8.08
N SER A 259 -9.88 -6.40 8.72
CA SER A 259 -10.11 -6.80 10.09
C SER A 259 -10.91 -8.11 10.17
N LYS A 260 -11.21 -8.57 11.37
CA LYS A 260 -12.08 -9.75 11.55
C LYS A 260 -13.49 -9.54 11.01
N GLU A 261 -14.01 -8.34 11.15
CA GLU A 261 -15.40 -8.01 10.83
C GLU A 261 -15.55 -7.24 9.51
N THR A 262 -14.55 -6.46 9.13
CA THR A 262 -14.66 -5.52 8.02
C THR A 262 -13.47 -5.56 7.08
N ILE A 263 -13.69 -5.04 5.86
CA ILE A 263 -12.66 -4.68 4.90
C ILE A 263 -12.85 -3.21 4.58
N LEU A 264 -11.79 -2.43 4.72
CA LEU A 264 -11.70 -1.06 4.24
C LEU A 264 -10.78 -1.03 3.02
N LEU A 265 -11.25 -0.50 1.91
CA LEU A 265 -10.45 -0.37 0.69
C LEU A 265 -10.70 0.94 -0.01
N SER A 266 -9.67 1.48 -0.66
CA SER A 266 -9.83 2.58 -1.62
C SER A 266 -9.88 2.04 -3.04
N PHE A 267 -10.57 2.77 -3.91
CA PHE A 267 -10.61 2.45 -5.34
C PHE A 267 -10.48 3.72 -6.17
N LYS A 268 -9.84 3.59 -7.33
CA LYS A 268 -9.57 4.72 -8.22
C LYS A 268 -9.85 4.38 -9.68
N GLY A 269 -10.65 5.23 -10.31
CA GLY A 269 -10.76 5.36 -11.75
C GLY A 269 -10.17 6.70 -12.21
N LYS A 270 -10.26 7.00 -13.50
CA LYS A 270 -9.74 8.25 -14.08
C LYS A 270 -10.66 9.45 -13.92
N ARG A 271 -11.91 9.22 -13.58
CA ARG A 271 -12.91 10.26 -13.33
C ARG A 271 -13.12 10.40 -11.82
N ASP A 272 -13.38 11.62 -11.35
CA ASP A 272 -13.55 11.89 -9.92
C ASP A 272 -14.73 11.14 -9.29
N ASP A 273 -15.82 10.93 -10.06
CA ASP A 273 -16.98 10.17 -9.61
C ASP A 273 -16.70 8.65 -9.44
N LEU A 274 -15.57 8.18 -9.95
CA LEU A 274 -15.12 6.80 -9.88
C LEU A 274 -14.02 6.58 -8.80
N ASN A 275 -13.89 7.50 -7.87
CA ASN A 275 -12.96 7.41 -6.76
C ASN A 275 -13.71 7.31 -5.43
N GLY A 276 -13.19 6.54 -4.51
CA GLY A 276 -13.81 6.43 -3.19
C GLY A 276 -13.11 5.47 -2.25
N ILE A 277 -13.68 5.41 -1.06
CA ILE A 277 -13.33 4.44 -0.03
C ILE A 277 -14.60 3.63 0.24
N ALA A 278 -14.45 2.32 0.27
CA ALA A 278 -15.55 1.41 0.60
C ALA A 278 -15.28 0.68 1.90
N LEU A 279 -16.32 0.53 2.69
CA LEU A 279 -16.37 -0.32 3.87
C LEU A 279 -17.27 -1.53 3.55
N ILE A 280 -16.74 -2.72 3.75
CA ILE A 280 -17.43 -3.99 3.54
C ILE A 280 -17.59 -4.69 4.88
N ASP A 281 -18.80 -5.05 5.24
CA ASP A 281 -19.09 -5.95 6.37
C ASP A 281 -18.89 -7.39 5.90
N LYS A 282 -17.98 -8.12 6.53
CA LYS A 282 -17.68 -9.52 6.15
C LYS A 282 -18.78 -10.49 6.55
N LYS A 283 -19.61 -10.14 7.52
CA LYS A 283 -20.65 -11.02 8.04
C LYS A 283 -21.82 -11.20 7.06
N ASP A 284 -22.24 -10.12 6.43
CA ASP A 284 -23.38 -10.13 5.51
C ASP A 284 -23.03 -9.76 4.07
N GLY A 285 -21.76 -9.40 3.83
CA GLY A 285 -21.25 -8.99 2.50
C GLY A 285 -21.69 -7.59 2.07
N ASN A 286 -22.36 -6.83 2.94
CA ASN A 286 -22.83 -5.50 2.61
C ASN A 286 -21.65 -4.53 2.44
N ALA A 287 -21.59 -3.89 1.29
CA ALA A 287 -20.57 -2.90 0.98
C ALA A 287 -21.17 -1.51 0.80
N ARG A 288 -20.49 -0.48 1.26
CA ARG A 288 -20.92 0.92 1.15
C ARG A 288 -19.75 1.81 0.83
N VAL A 289 -19.95 2.77 -0.07
CA VAL A 289 -18.97 3.82 -0.34
C VAL A 289 -19.13 4.92 0.71
N LEU A 290 -18.03 5.29 1.35
CA LEU A 290 -18.02 6.36 2.33
C LEU A 290 -18.01 7.73 1.62
N GLU A 291 -18.91 8.61 2.02
CA GLU A 291 -18.89 10.02 1.65
C GLU A 291 -17.96 10.79 2.58
N ASN A 292 -18.11 10.57 3.87
CA ASN A 292 -17.31 11.11 4.94
C ASN A 292 -17.30 10.15 6.14
N ILE A 293 -16.28 10.33 6.99
CA ILE A 293 -16.25 9.79 8.35
C ILE A 293 -16.47 10.95 9.31
N LYS A 294 -17.48 10.85 10.17
CA LYS A 294 -17.80 11.83 11.17
C LYS A 294 -17.06 11.51 12.46
N PHE A 295 -16.11 12.36 12.86
CA PHE A 295 -15.33 12.21 14.10
C PHE A 295 -15.99 12.89 15.30
N ASP A 296 -16.64 14.06 15.06
CA ASP A 296 -17.47 14.77 16.02
C ASP A 296 -18.51 15.62 15.27
N ASP A 297 -19.27 16.44 15.98
CA ASP A 297 -20.33 17.25 15.37
C ASP A 297 -19.82 18.27 14.34
N ASN A 298 -18.56 18.66 14.46
CA ASN A 298 -17.96 19.69 13.63
C ASN A 298 -16.91 19.16 12.66
N PHE A 299 -16.44 17.92 12.84
CA PHE A 299 -15.37 17.37 12.04
C PHE A 299 -15.77 16.14 11.26
N ARG A 300 -15.80 16.30 9.95
CA ARG A 300 -16.02 15.25 8.94
C ARG A 300 -14.82 15.21 8.02
N TRP A 301 -14.32 14.03 7.76
CA TRP A 301 -13.16 13.87 6.92
C TRP A 301 -13.21 12.51 6.19
N LEU A 302 -12.68 12.50 4.97
CA LEU A 302 -12.43 11.28 4.23
C LEU A 302 -10.94 11.24 3.89
N PRO A 303 -10.19 10.23 4.30
CA PRO A 303 -8.77 10.14 4.01
C PRO A 303 -8.55 10.02 2.50
N LYS A 304 -7.49 10.65 2.00
CA LYS A 304 -7.08 10.50 0.60
C LYS A 304 -6.34 9.20 0.35
N GLN A 305 -5.74 8.65 1.41
CA GLN A 305 -4.92 7.47 1.40
C GLN A 305 -4.83 6.90 2.82
N PHE A 306 -4.70 5.59 2.94
CA PHE A 306 -4.40 4.94 4.19
C PHE A 306 -3.35 3.85 3.99
N PHE A 307 -2.69 3.45 5.07
CA PHE A 307 -1.61 2.48 5.06
C PHE A 307 -1.97 1.37 6.03
N SER A 308 -1.91 0.14 5.59
CA SER A 308 -2.04 -1.01 6.49
C SER A 308 -0.87 -1.03 7.48
N LEU A 309 -1.21 -1.27 8.75
CA LEU A 309 -0.26 -1.48 9.85
C LEU A 309 -0.30 -2.92 10.35
N ASP A 310 -0.84 -3.81 9.55
CA ASP A 310 -1.13 -5.22 9.84
C ASP A 310 -2.31 -5.42 10.83
N GLU A 311 -2.86 -6.63 10.84
CA GLU A 311 -3.90 -7.13 11.76
C GLU A 311 -5.12 -6.20 11.90
N GLY A 312 -5.53 -5.56 10.82
CA GLY A 312 -6.70 -4.68 10.75
C GLY A 312 -6.45 -3.24 11.20
N TRP A 313 -5.24 -2.90 11.57
CA TRP A 313 -4.86 -1.52 11.86
C TRP A 313 -4.47 -0.76 10.60
N CYS A 314 -4.75 0.53 10.58
CA CYS A 314 -4.28 1.40 9.51
C CYS A 314 -3.86 2.78 10.03
N ALA A 315 -2.92 3.39 9.33
CA ALA A 315 -2.54 4.78 9.51
C ALA A 315 -3.17 5.64 8.41
N MET A 316 -3.67 6.78 8.78
CA MET A 316 -4.19 7.80 7.88
C MET A 316 -3.49 9.12 8.17
N LEU A 317 -3.15 9.86 7.11
CA LEU A 317 -2.51 11.15 7.26
C LEU A 317 -3.54 12.25 7.06
N MET A 318 -3.68 13.08 8.08
CA MET A 318 -4.49 14.26 8.06
C MET A 318 -3.59 15.49 7.89
N TYR A 319 -3.89 16.30 6.91
CA TYR A 319 -3.11 17.48 6.61
C TYR A 319 -3.69 18.72 7.32
N PRO A 320 -2.86 19.71 7.65
CA PRO A 320 -3.34 20.95 8.27
C PRO A 320 -4.48 21.61 7.49
N GLU A 321 -4.44 21.58 6.16
CA GLU A 321 -5.52 22.12 5.33
C GLU A 321 -6.84 21.35 5.44
N ASP A 322 -6.81 20.07 5.77
CA ASP A 322 -8.04 19.29 5.97
C ASP A 322 -8.73 19.69 7.27
N VAL A 323 -7.94 20.09 8.29
CA VAL A 323 -8.43 20.60 9.57
C VAL A 323 -8.85 22.07 9.44
N LEU A 324 -8.04 22.90 8.75
CA LEU A 324 -8.23 24.35 8.67
C LEU A 324 -9.33 24.79 7.68
N LYS A 325 -9.69 23.96 6.71
CA LYS A 325 -10.77 24.28 5.74
C LYS A 325 -12.14 24.54 6.39
N LYS A 326 -12.33 24.15 7.65
CA LYS A 326 -13.59 24.37 8.38
C LYS A 326 -13.68 25.70 9.13
N ASP A 327 -12.59 26.36 9.43
CA ASP A 327 -12.58 27.61 10.21
C ASP A 327 -12.63 28.87 9.36
N LYS A 328 -13.40 28.89 8.26
CA LYS A 328 -13.78 30.16 7.66
C LYS A 328 -14.72 31.00 8.56
N GLY A 329 -14.63 30.83 9.87
CA GLY A 329 -15.42 31.54 10.83
C GLY A 329 -14.79 31.91 12.17
N LYS A 330 -13.82 31.18 12.67
CA LYS A 330 -13.16 31.55 13.94
C LYS A 330 -11.78 30.87 14.04
N ILE A 331 -10.74 31.68 13.95
CA ILE A 331 -9.42 31.34 14.51
C ILE A 331 -9.56 31.62 16.03
N VAL A 332 -9.42 30.59 16.84
CA VAL A 332 -9.21 30.71 18.29
C VAL A 332 -7.76 30.45 18.57
#